data_bbeeb0589ea958fc54b9db103a56cfea
#
_entry.id   bbeeb0589ea958fc54b9db103a56cfea
#
_cell.length_a   1.000
_cell.length_b   1.000
_cell.length_c   1.000
_cell.angle_alpha   90.00
_cell.angle_beta   90.00
_cell.angle_gamma   90.00
#
_symmetry.space_group_name_H-M   'P 1'
#
loop_
_entity.id
_entity.type
_entity.pdbx_description
1 polymer ?
#
loop_
_entity_poly.entity_id
_entity_poly.type
_entity_poly.pdbx_seq_one_letter_code
_entity_poly.pdbx_strand_id
1 'polypeptide(L)'
;MSFGFVKKICPDKILNYENFELLNEKDPVQTSQQLKPCLEGKDIGLLTDAGCPNIADPGSKLILHAHQNNINVIPLVGPSSILLAMMSSGLNGNNFSFNGYFPVDKNERIKRI
;
A
#
# COMPACT_ATOMS: atom_id res chain seq x y z
N MET A 1 0.37 -17.90 0.18
CA MET A 1 1.84 -17.88 0.00
C MET A 1 2.52 -16.99 1.03
N SER A 2 2.06 -15.78 1.24
CA SER A 2 2.68 -14.80 2.14
C SER A 2 2.89 -15.28 3.59
N PHE A 3 1.94 -16.05 4.15
CA PHE A 3 2.09 -16.61 5.50
C PHE A 3 3.32 -17.51 5.66
N GLY A 4 3.52 -18.45 4.73
CA GLY A 4 4.66 -19.36 4.76
C GLY A 4 6.01 -18.63 4.61
N PHE A 5 6.03 -17.55 3.83
CA PHE A 5 7.21 -16.70 3.67
C PHE A 5 7.53 -15.93 4.95
N VAL A 6 6.53 -15.28 5.57
CA VAL A 6 6.71 -14.54 6.83
C VAL A 6 7.19 -15.46 7.95
N LYS A 7 6.62 -16.67 8.06
CA LYS A 7 7.07 -17.68 9.03
C LYS A 7 8.53 -18.09 8.82
N LYS A 8 8.98 -18.14 7.57
CA LYS A 8 10.37 -18.47 7.23
C LYS A 8 11.37 -17.39 7.64
N ILE A 9 11.02 -16.12 7.49
CA ILE A 9 11.91 -14.99 7.82
C ILE A 9 11.80 -14.54 9.28
N CYS A 10 10.74 -14.90 9.98
CA CYS A 10 10.51 -14.59 11.39
C CYS A 10 10.15 -15.86 12.18
N PRO A 11 11.08 -16.84 12.28
CA PRO A 11 10.78 -18.15 12.87
C PRO A 11 10.45 -18.07 14.37
N ASP A 12 10.99 -17.08 15.07
CA ASP A 12 10.81 -16.91 16.53
C ASP A 12 9.49 -16.20 16.90
N LYS A 13 8.72 -15.74 15.91
CA LYS A 13 7.42 -15.13 16.14
C LYS A 13 6.32 -16.20 16.12
N ILE A 14 5.45 -16.16 17.11
CA ILE A 14 4.21 -16.94 17.08
C ILE A 14 3.30 -16.28 16.06
N LEU A 15 3.26 -16.83 14.85
CA LEU A 15 2.39 -16.37 13.78
C LEU A 15 1.11 -17.20 13.81
N ASN A 16 -0.01 -16.56 14.06
CA ASN A 16 -1.31 -17.19 14.00
C ASN A 16 -1.90 -17.00 12.59
N TYR A 17 -2.29 -18.09 11.93
CA TYR A 17 -2.88 -18.02 10.58
C TYR A 17 -4.16 -17.18 10.54
N GLU A 18 -4.89 -17.13 11.65
CA GLU A 18 -6.09 -16.32 11.80
C GLU A 18 -5.85 -14.80 11.67
N ASN A 19 -4.60 -14.35 11.82
CA ASN A 19 -4.21 -12.96 11.64
C ASN A 19 -3.91 -12.59 10.17
N PHE A 20 -4.08 -13.52 9.24
CA PHE A 20 -3.85 -13.30 7.81
C PHE A 20 -5.16 -13.35 7.06
N GLU A 21 -5.47 -12.29 6.36
CA GLU A 21 -6.63 -12.20 5.50
C GLU A 21 -6.21 -11.97 4.05
N LEU A 22 -6.95 -12.57 3.12
CA LEU A 22 -6.74 -12.33 1.70
C LEU A 22 -7.42 -11.01 1.32
N LEU A 23 -6.67 -10.08 0.72
CA LEU A 23 -7.23 -8.86 0.19
C LEU A 23 -8.03 -9.15 -1.08
N ASN A 24 -9.33 -8.84 -1.05
CA ASN A 24 -10.22 -8.89 -2.20
C ASN A 24 -10.80 -7.50 -2.48
N GLU A 25 -10.17 -6.74 -3.36
CA GLU A 25 -10.62 -5.38 -3.70
C GLU A 25 -11.95 -5.31 -4.47
N LYS A 26 -12.50 -6.44 -4.88
CA LYS A 26 -13.83 -6.47 -5.51
C LYS A 26 -14.96 -6.31 -4.51
N ASP A 27 -14.69 -6.56 -3.23
CA ASP A 27 -15.64 -6.44 -2.13
C ASP A 27 -15.33 -5.20 -1.26
N PRO A 28 -16.08 -4.10 -1.42
CA PRO A 28 -15.87 -2.89 -0.63
C PRO A 28 -16.20 -3.07 0.86
N VAL A 29 -17.09 -4.00 1.22
CA VAL A 29 -17.44 -4.28 2.61
C VAL A 29 -16.25 -4.94 3.31
N GLN A 30 -15.61 -5.89 2.66
CA GLN A 30 -14.41 -6.56 3.17
C GLN A 30 -13.27 -5.56 3.38
N THR A 31 -13.04 -4.64 2.43
CA THR A 31 -12.00 -3.61 2.54
C THR A 31 -12.19 -2.75 3.80
N SER A 32 -13.42 -2.34 4.12
CA SER A 32 -13.72 -1.57 5.31
C SER A 32 -13.50 -2.38 6.60
N GLN A 33 -13.84 -3.66 6.60
CA GLN A 33 -13.64 -4.55 7.76
C GLN A 33 -12.15 -4.79 8.03
N GLN A 34 -11.34 -4.91 6.98
CA GLN A 34 -9.90 -5.12 7.10
C GLN A 34 -9.17 -3.95 7.77
N LEU A 35 -9.70 -2.73 7.71
CA LEU A 35 -9.15 -1.55 8.41
C LEU A 35 -9.63 -1.41 9.86
N LYS A 36 -10.60 -2.21 10.29
CA LYS A 36 -11.13 -2.13 11.66
C LYS A 36 -10.04 -2.21 12.75
N PRO A 37 -9.02 -3.10 12.66
CA PRO A 37 -7.96 -3.13 13.65
C PRO A 37 -7.20 -1.80 13.76
N CYS A 38 -7.00 -1.07 12.66
CA CYS A 38 -6.34 0.24 12.70
C CYS A 38 -7.18 1.28 13.44
N LEU A 39 -8.50 1.24 13.28
CA LEU A 39 -9.42 2.13 14.01
C LEU A 39 -9.45 1.81 15.51
N GLU A 40 -9.05 0.60 15.90
CA GLU A 40 -8.85 0.16 17.29
C GLU A 40 -7.44 0.42 17.82
N GLY A 41 -6.59 1.12 17.06
CA GLY A 41 -5.22 1.48 17.45
C GLY A 41 -4.17 0.37 17.24
N LYS A 42 -4.46 -0.62 16.39
CA LYS A 42 -3.52 -1.68 16.01
C LYS A 42 -2.93 -1.39 14.63
N ASP A 43 -1.74 -1.89 14.38
CA ASP A 43 -1.13 -1.84 13.06
C ASP A 43 -1.53 -3.05 12.21
N ILE A 44 -1.67 -2.82 10.90
CA ILE A 44 -1.82 -3.89 9.90
C ILE A 44 -0.70 -3.79 8.86
N GLY A 45 -0.30 -4.93 8.31
CA GLY A 45 0.67 -5.02 7.22
C GLY A 45 0.00 -5.50 5.93
N LEU A 46 0.14 -4.74 4.85
CA LEU A 46 -0.21 -5.18 3.51
C LEU A 46 1.00 -5.87 2.87
N LEU A 47 0.83 -7.14 2.51
CA LEU A 47 1.88 -7.98 1.93
C LEU A 47 1.47 -8.47 0.55
N THR A 48 2.45 -8.65 -0.31
CA THR A 48 2.30 -9.29 -1.63
C THR A 48 3.20 -10.52 -1.73
N ASP A 49 2.88 -11.44 -2.61
CA ASP A 49 3.70 -12.63 -2.85
C ASP A 49 5.00 -12.32 -3.60
N ALA A 50 5.00 -11.27 -4.40
CA ALA A 50 6.17 -10.80 -5.14
C ALA A 50 6.02 -9.30 -5.47
N GLY A 51 7.12 -8.58 -5.47
CA GLY A 51 7.11 -7.14 -5.80
C GLY A 51 6.62 -6.25 -4.66
N CYS A 52 5.94 -5.19 -4.99
CA CYS A 52 5.48 -4.17 -4.06
C CYS A 52 3.95 -4.09 -4.05
N PRO A 53 3.31 -4.01 -2.89
CA PRO A 53 1.86 -3.80 -2.80
C PRO A 53 1.42 -2.59 -3.61
N ASN A 54 0.25 -2.65 -4.21
CA ASN A 54 -0.33 -1.62 -5.07
C ASN A 54 0.40 -1.36 -6.40
N ILE A 55 1.50 -2.07 -6.69
CA ILE A 55 2.21 -1.94 -7.98
C ILE A 55 1.96 -3.22 -8.78
N ALA A 56 1.07 -3.14 -9.80
CA ALA A 56 0.54 -4.30 -10.53
C ALA A 56 -0.06 -5.38 -9.60
N ASP A 57 -0.51 -4.97 -8.43
CA ASP A 57 -1.03 -5.79 -7.35
C ASP A 57 -2.21 -5.08 -6.65
N PRO A 58 -3.10 -5.80 -5.97
CA PRO A 58 -4.14 -5.19 -5.13
C PRO A 58 -3.56 -4.29 -4.03
N GLY A 59 -4.33 -3.26 -3.62
CA GLY A 59 -3.96 -2.39 -2.50
C GLY A 59 -4.54 -0.98 -2.59
N SER A 60 -4.80 -0.48 -3.79
CA SER A 60 -5.23 0.92 -4.00
C SER A 60 -6.47 1.30 -3.19
N LYS A 61 -7.49 0.47 -3.18
CA LYS A 61 -8.74 0.75 -2.46
C LYS A 61 -8.56 0.72 -0.95
N LEU A 62 -7.78 -0.23 -0.43
CA LEU A 62 -7.47 -0.33 1.00
C LEU A 62 -6.71 0.92 1.45
N ILE A 63 -5.68 1.33 0.70
CA ILE A 63 -4.86 2.51 1.00
C ILE A 63 -5.69 3.79 0.92
N LEU A 64 -6.50 3.95 -0.14
CA LEU A 64 -7.40 5.08 -0.27
C LEU A 64 -8.37 5.18 0.92
N HIS A 65 -8.93 4.05 1.33
CA HIS A 65 -9.83 3.99 2.47
C HIS A 65 -9.12 4.31 3.80
N ALA A 66 -7.85 3.90 3.94
CA ALA A 66 -7.01 4.28 5.07
C ALA A 66 -6.85 5.80 5.15
N HIS A 67 -6.53 6.46 4.03
CA HIS A 67 -6.42 7.93 3.97
C HIS A 67 -7.73 8.63 4.32
N GLN A 68 -8.86 8.12 3.83
CA GLN A 68 -10.19 8.67 4.16
C GLN A 68 -10.53 8.61 5.65
N ASN A 69 -9.93 7.67 6.37
CA ASN A 69 -10.09 7.50 7.81
C ASN A 69 -8.92 8.07 8.64
N ASN A 70 -8.04 8.87 8.03
CA ASN A 70 -6.84 9.45 8.66
C ASN A 70 -5.89 8.39 9.26
N ILE A 71 -5.87 7.19 8.71
CA ILE A 71 -4.93 6.14 9.09
C ILE A 71 -3.62 6.40 8.35
N ASN A 72 -2.52 6.41 9.09
CA ASN A 72 -1.20 6.64 8.53
C ASN A 72 -0.74 5.43 7.70
N VAL A 73 -0.31 5.67 6.45
CA VAL A 73 0.19 4.64 5.54
C VAL A 73 1.70 4.78 5.40
N ILE A 74 2.43 3.77 5.83
CA ILE A 74 3.90 3.76 5.83
C ILE A 74 4.39 2.73 4.82
N PRO A 75 4.96 3.15 3.67
CA PRO A 75 5.54 2.23 2.70
C PRO A 75 6.91 1.73 3.18
N LEU A 76 7.09 0.42 3.20
CA LEU A 76 8.34 -0.24 3.61
C LEU A 76 8.97 -0.92 2.40
N VAL A 77 9.89 -0.26 1.73
CA VAL A 77 10.58 -0.80 0.56
C VAL A 77 12.03 -0.35 0.45
N GLY A 78 12.70 -0.88 -0.57
CA GLY A 78 14.03 -0.49 -1.00
C GLY A 78 14.13 0.88 -1.70
N PRO A 79 15.17 1.11 -2.54
CA PRO A 79 15.67 2.44 -2.88
C PRO A 79 14.95 3.13 -4.05
N SER A 80 13.60 3.10 -4.11
CA SER A 80 12.84 3.79 -5.15
C SER A 80 11.76 4.70 -4.56
N SER A 81 11.98 6.01 -4.60
CA SER A 81 10.98 7.01 -4.18
C SER A 81 9.70 6.99 -5.02
N ILE A 82 9.81 6.58 -6.29
CA ILE A 82 8.66 6.44 -7.20
C ILE A 82 7.74 5.35 -6.68
N LEU A 83 8.28 4.17 -6.36
CA LEU A 83 7.50 3.05 -5.83
C LEU A 83 6.95 3.37 -4.44
N LEU A 84 7.74 4.01 -3.58
CA LEU A 84 7.29 4.45 -2.25
C LEU A 84 6.07 5.37 -2.34
N ALA A 85 6.13 6.37 -3.22
CA ALA A 85 5.02 7.29 -3.44
C ALA A 85 3.78 6.56 -3.97
N MET A 86 3.94 5.67 -4.95
CA MET A 86 2.81 4.92 -5.52
C MET A 86 2.19 3.95 -4.52
N MET A 87 3.00 3.21 -3.76
CA MET A 87 2.53 2.27 -2.76
C MET A 87 1.67 2.94 -1.69
N SER A 88 2.03 4.14 -1.28
CA SER A 88 1.34 4.87 -0.20
C SER A 88 0.22 5.78 -0.68
N SER A 89 0.08 6.02 -1.99
CA SER A 89 -0.83 7.04 -2.54
C SER A 89 -2.31 6.66 -2.54
N GLY A 90 -2.64 5.36 -2.60
CA GLY A 90 -4.00 4.89 -2.90
C GLY A 90 -4.42 5.09 -4.37
N LEU A 91 -3.51 5.54 -5.25
CA LEU A 91 -3.75 5.68 -6.68
C LEU A 91 -3.57 4.33 -7.41
N ASN A 92 -3.98 4.30 -8.67
CA ASN A 92 -3.86 3.10 -9.49
C ASN A 92 -2.40 2.81 -9.85
N GLY A 93 -1.79 1.84 -9.19
CA GLY A 93 -0.43 1.39 -9.43
C GLY A 93 -0.21 0.53 -10.67
N ASN A 94 -1.29 0.22 -11.44
CA ASN A 94 -1.17 -0.50 -12.70
C ASN A 94 -0.90 0.42 -13.90
N ASN A 95 -1.21 1.71 -13.77
CA ASN A 95 -1.04 2.66 -14.85
C ASN A 95 -0.72 4.05 -14.31
N PHE A 96 0.54 4.46 -14.40
CA PHE A 96 1.00 5.78 -14.03
C PHE A 96 2.18 6.21 -14.89
N SER A 97 2.44 7.50 -14.98
CA SER A 97 3.57 8.06 -15.71
C SER A 97 4.48 8.86 -14.79
N PHE A 98 5.76 8.54 -14.79
CA PHE A 98 6.78 9.35 -14.14
C PHE A 98 7.34 10.36 -15.15
N ASN A 99 7.02 11.64 -14.96
CA ASN A 99 7.41 12.72 -15.87
C ASN A 99 8.64 13.51 -15.41
N GLY A 100 9.34 13.01 -14.41
CA GLY A 100 10.49 13.68 -13.82
C GLY A 100 10.11 14.90 -12.97
N TYR A 101 11.06 15.80 -12.77
CA TYR A 101 10.84 17.00 -11.96
C TYR A 101 10.06 18.05 -12.74
N PHE A 102 9.24 18.79 -12.02
CA PHE A 102 8.65 20.02 -12.55
C PHE A 102 9.70 21.11 -12.66
N PRO A 103 9.56 22.04 -13.66
CA PRO A 103 10.43 23.19 -13.78
C PRO A 103 10.46 24.03 -12.50
N VAL A 104 11.65 24.54 -12.15
CA VAL A 104 11.81 25.45 -11.00
C VAL A 104 11.13 26.79 -11.29
N ASP A 105 11.22 27.26 -12.54
CA ASP A 105 10.53 28.46 -12.97
C ASP A 105 9.02 28.30 -12.91
N LYS A 106 8.36 29.31 -12.33
CA LYS A 106 6.91 29.29 -12.09
C LYS A 106 6.10 29.26 -13.39
N ASN A 107 6.52 30.02 -14.39
CA ASN A 107 5.78 30.14 -15.67
C ASN A 107 5.91 28.86 -16.50
N GLU A 108 7.09 28.27 -16.52
CA GLU A 108 7.32 26.98 -17.20
C GLU A 108 6.56 25.87 -16.49
N ARG A 109 6.51 25.87 -15.16
CA ARG A 109 5.75 24.89 -14.38
C ARG A 109 4.26 24.97 -14.65
N ILE A 110 3.67 26.18 -14.72
CA ILE A 110 2.25 26.38 -15.05
C ILE A 110 1.92 25.87 -16.44
N LYS A 111 2.84 26.02 -17.42
CA LYS A 111 2.61 25.54 -18.79
C LYS A 111 2.66 24.01 -18.90
N ARG A 112 3.26 23.33 -17.90
CA ARG A 112 3.43 21.88 -17.91
C ARG A 112 2.34 21.12 -17.14
N ILE A 113 1.56 21.80 -16.34
CA ILE A 113 0.39 21.28 -15.63
C ILE A 113 -0.87 21.44 -16.49
#